data_b0be8deb5e7ce0333c8e32fca94d9f39
#
_entry.id   b0be8deb5e7ce0333c8e32fca94d9f39
#
_cell.length_a   1.000
_cell.length_b   1.000
_cell.length_c   1.000
_cell.angle_alpha   90.00
_cell.angle_beta   90.00
_cell.angle_gamma   90.00
#
_symmetry.space_group_name_H-M   'P 1'
#
loop_
_entity.id
_entity.type
_entity.pdbx_description
1 polymer ?
#
loop_
_entity_poly.entity_id
_entity_poly.type
_entity_poly.pdbx_seq_one_letter_code
_entity_poly.pdbx_strand_id
1 'polypeptide(L)'
;MGIARQSIEDLKKRSKISDFILATTSGKLRGTKGMALCPFHGEKTASMSFTDVENLFHCFGCKEGGDIFKYVQEINSLEFQDAIEFVAEKYGFKLTYTQTSDNSDFKVYQEKIDLINNYFLETMKSNISKDAKAYLQKRKYDNIDIEKYSISFISKDEESFNKFCKTNEITKDDLQRLGFISSNGNMLFKNRIMFPILSFRNNIIAFGGRAIDDFGPKYLNSSDSVLYKKNRNLYFTNEFITATKKKGYAFIVEGYFDVLSLNKLGYANSASPSGTALTYQQLESVSKYTSKILICFDNDEAGLKATERVLEIKNQISKQVEIHCLNLPTEYKDISDVFESKPEIFDDILKDNDEIVEYLLNKFLKKESNKKSVFNYFRKITAKLSPLEVDIALDLLLSLIHI
;
A
#
# COMPACT_ATOMS: atom_id res chain seq x y z
N MET A 1 -7.28 -17.94 0.17
CA MET A 1 -7.24 -19.39 -0.14
C MET A 1 -6.12 -20.01 0.68
N GLY A 2 -6.44 -21.03 1.51
CA GLY A 2 -5.39 -21.85 2.12
C GLY A 2 -5.03 -22.99 1.17
N ILE A 3 -3.77 -23.10 0.78
CA ILE A 3 -3.30 -24.29 0.06
C ILE A 3 -3.27 -25.45 1.04
N ALA A 4 -3.78 -26.62 0.65
CA ALA A 4 -3.77 -27.79 1.50
C ALA A 4 -2.34 -28.14 1.93
N ARG A 5 -2.12 -28.36 3.23
CA ARG A 5 -0.79 -28.65 3.78
C ARG A 5 -0.10 -29.82 3.05
N GLN A 6 -0.85 -30.86 2.75
CA GLN A 6 -0.33 -32.00 1.98
C GLN A 6 0.15 -31.58 0.59
N SER A 7 -0.58 -30.67 -0.09
CA SER A 7 -0.20 -30.17 -1.42
C SER A 7 1.10 -29.35 -1.37
N ILE A 8 1.31 -28.58 -0.30
CA ILE A 8 2.57 -27.84 -0.08
C ILE A 8 3.75 -28.80 0.13
N GLU A 9 3.55 -29.83 0.94
CA GLU A 9 4.58 -30.86 1.20
C GLU A 9 4.90 -31.66 -0.08
N ASP A 10 3.90 -32.00 -0.88
CA ASP A 10 4.10 -32.72 -2.14
C ASP A 10 4.80 -31.86 -3.20
N LEU A 11 4.46 -30.58 -3.29
CA LEU A 11 5.15 -29.62 -4.13
C LEU A 11 6.62 -29.48 -3.68
N LYS A 12 6.87 -29.33 -2.38
CA LYS A 12 8.22 -29.22 -1.82
C LYS A 12 9.09 -30.42 -2.17
N LYS A 13 8.53 -31.63 -2.15
CA LYS A 13 9.25 -32.85 -2.55
C LYS A 13 9.59 -32.95 -4.04
N ARG A 14 8.78 -32.30 -4.90
CA ARG A 14 8.96 -32.31 -6.36
C ARG A 14 9.84 -31.17 -6.86
N SER A 15 10.04 -30.14 -6.06
CA SER A 15 10.83 -28.96 -6.40
C SER A 15 12.27 -29.05 -5.90
N LYS A 16 13.15 -28.24 -6.48
CA LYS A 16 14.57 -28.12 -6.08
C LYS A 16 14.90 -26.65 -5.84
N ILE A 17 15.40 -26.35 -4.66
CA ILE A 17 15.79 -24.97 -4.31
C ILE A 17 16.93 -24.47 -5.20
N SER A 18 17.80 -25.36 -5.67
CA SER A 18 18.89 -25.03 -6.59
C SER A 18 18.41 -24.37 -7.88
N ASP A 19 17.22 -24.73 -8.39
CA ASP A 19 16.66 -24.16 -9.63
C ASP A 19 16.29 -22.68 -9.50
N PHE A 20 16.08 -22.19 -8.28
CA PHE A 20 15.80 -20.80 -7.98
C PHE A 20 17.07 -20.05 -7.59
N ILE A 21 17.92 -20.65 -6.75
CA ILE A 21 19.17 -20.03 -6.30
C ILE A 21 20.11 -19.79 -7.48
N LEU A 22 20.35 -20.79 -8.31
CA LEU A 22 21.27 -20.66 -9.45
C LEU A 22 20.71 -19.79 -10.60
N ALA A 23 19.40 -19.56 -10.62
CA ALA A 23 18.78 -18.59 -11.53
C ALA A 23 18.91 -17.14 -11.06
N THR A 24 19.15 -16.90 -9.76
CA THR A 24 19.16 -15.56 -9.17
C THR A 24 20.55 -15.09 -8.74
N THR A 25 21.47 -16.00 -8.46
CA THR A 25 22.82 -15.65 -8.01
C THR A 25 23.88 -16.67 -8.45
N SER A 26 25.15 -16.27 -8.42
CA SER A 26 26.24 -17.14 -8.78
C SER A 26 26.51 -18.18 -7.68
N GLY A 27 26.55 -19.46 -8.05
CA GLY A 27 26.77 -20.54 -7.13
C GLY A 27 27.24 -21.82 -7.81
N LYS A 28 27.56 -22.83 -7.02
CA LYS A 28 27.97 -24.18 -7.49
C LYS A 28 27.18 -25.24 -6.74
N LEU A 29 26.59 -26.17 -7.49
CA LEU A 29 25.93 -27.36 -6.97
C LEU A 29 26.86 -28.57 -7.13
N ARG A 30 27.01 -29.40 -6.08
CA ARG A 30 27.71 -30.67 -6.09
C ARG A 30 26.79 -31.77 -5.53
N GLY A 31 26.28 -32.62 -6.41
CA GLY A 31 25.20 -33.55 -6.05
C GLY A 31 23.94 -32.80 -5.67
N THR A 32 23.49 -32.94 -4.42
CA THR A 32 22.29 -32.28 -3.90
C THR A 32 22.57 -31.07 -2.99
N LYS A 33 23.86 -30.73 -2.77
CA LYS A 33 24.26 -29.61 -1.90
C LYS A 33 25.06 -28.59 -2.69
N GLY A 34 24.91 -27.31 -2.36
CA GLY A 34 25.60 -26.23 -3.03
C GLY A 34 25.98 -25.08 -2.13
N MET A 35 26.81 -24.20 -2.69
CA MET A 35 27.19 -22.90 -2.12
C MET A 35 26.97 -21.83 -3.17
N ALA A 36 26.42 -20.68 -2.77
CA ALA A 36 26.14 -19.54 -3.66
C ALA A 36 26.45 -18.21 -2.94
N LEU A 37 26.61 -17.15 -3.73
CA LEU A 37 26.59 -15.80 -3.18
C LEU A 37 25.19 -15.52 -2.62
N CYS A 38 25.11 -14.89 -1.45
CA CYS A 38 23.84 -14.56 -0.84
C CYS A 38 23.21 -13.33 -1.56
N PRO A 39 21.97 -13.44 -2.04
CA PRO A 39 21.31 -12.31 -2.67
C PRO A 39 20.73 -11.31 -1.65
N PHE A 40 20.75 -11.62 -0.36
CA PHE A 40 20.13 -10.83 0.71
C PHE A 40 21.12 -9.84 1.37
N HIS A 41 22.42 -9.94 1.07
CA HIS A 41 23.45 -8.98 1.49
C HIS A 41 24.59 -8.93 0.47
N GLY A 42 25.34 -7.82 0.48
CA GLY A 42 26.48 -7.64 -0.42
C GLY A 42 27.70 -8.47 0.00
N GLU A 43 28.16 -9.41 -0.86
CA GLU A 43 29.38 -10.21 -0.61
C GLU A 43 30.10 -10.55 -1.91
N LYS A 44 31.40 -10.88 -1.81
CA LYS A 44 32.21 -11.33 -2.93
C LYS A 44 32.56 -12.82 -2.87
N THR A 45 32.32 -13.47 -1.73
CA THR A 45 32.65 -14.86 -1.45
C THR A 45 31.39 -15.60 -1.04
N ALA A 46 31.10 -16.75 -1.66
CA ALA A 46 29.89 -17.51 -1.40
C ALA A 46 29.78 -17.94 0.07
N SER A 47 28.76 -17.44 0.78
CA SER A 47 28.47 -17.74 2.17
C SER A 47 27.10 -18.40 2.40
N MET A 48 26.29 -18.55 1.35
CA MET A 48 24.98 -19.19 1.46
C MET A 48 25.07 -20.65 1.01
N SER A 49 24.83 -21.60 1.96
CA SER A 49 24.67 -23.01 1.66
C SER A 49 23.23 -23.37 1.32
N PHE A 50 23.02 -24.36 0.48
CA PHE A 50 21.69 -24.87 0.16
C PHE A 50 21.71 -26.37 -0.13
N THR A 51 20.55 -27.02 0.01
CA THR A 51 20.38 -28.47 -0.26
C THR A 51 19.02 -28.74 -0.90
N ASP A 52 19.04 -29.53 -1.99
CA ASP A 52 17.81 -29.93 -2.69
C ASP A 52 17.04 -31.05 -1.97
N VAL A 53 17.71 -31.81 -1.09
CA VAL A 53 17.06 -32.92 -0.36
C VAL A 53 15.97 -32.39 0.58
N GLU A 54 16.29 -31.34 1.30
CA GLU A 54 15.39 -30.72 2.29
C GLU A 54 14.77 -29.44 1.76
N ASN A 55 15.22 -28.97 0.57
CA ASN A 55 14.87 -27.67 -0.02
C ASN A 55 15.11 -26.51 0.96
N LEU A 56 16.27 -26.51 1.62
CA LEU A 56 16.66 -25.50 2.59
C LEU A 56 17.87 -24.71 2.11
N PHE A 57 17.95 -23.45 2.54
CA PHE A 57 19.14 -22.60 2.43
C PHE A 57 19.47 -21.96 3.78
N HIS A 58 20.73 -21.62 3.98
CA HIS A 58 21.21 -20.85 5.12
C HIS A 58 22.45 -20.04 4.74
N CYS A 59 22.42 -18.75 4.99
CA CYS A 59 23.55 -17.85 4.82
C CYS A 59 24.34 -17.72 6.12
N PHE A 60 25.64 -18.03 6.08
CA PHE A 60 26.51 -17.87 7.25
C PHE A 60 26.92 -16.43 7.50
N GLY A 61 26.79 -15.53 6.51
CA GLY A 61 27.04 -14.09 6.61
C GLY A 61 25.92 -13.36 7.36
N CYS A 62 24.75 -13.22 6.72
CA CYS A 62 23.62 -12.45 7.29
C CYS A 62 22.67 -13.28 8.16
N LYS A 63 22.87 -14.60 8.30
CA LYS A 63 22.04 -15.54 9.06
C LYS A 63 20.64 -15.78 8.46
N GLU A 64 20.34 -15.24 7.28
CA GLU A 64 19.08 -15.49 6.59
C GLU A 64 19.02 -16.98 6.18
N GLY A 65 17.83 -17.60 6.34
CA GLY A 65 17.65 -19.01 6.02
C GLY A 65 16.19 -19.40 6.00
N GLY A 66 15.91 -20.54 5.38
CA GLY A 66 14.55 -21.04 5.25
C GLY A 66 14.44 -22.13 4.19
N ASP A 67 13.21 -22.40 3.78
CA ASP A 67 12.94 -23.34 2.71
C ASP A 67 12.77 -22.66 1.34
N ILE A 68 12.50 -23.47 0.31
CA ILE A 68 12.31 -23.00 -1.06
C ILE A 68 11.25 -21.91 -1.17
N PHE A 69 10.15 -22.00 -0.39
CA PHE A 69 9.08 -21.01 -0.44
C PHE A 69 9.54 -19.68 0.20
N LYS A 70 10.24 -19.75 1.33
CA LYS A 70 10.84 -18.57 1.96
C LYS A 70 11.86 -17.90 1.03
N TYR A 71 12.71 -18.68 0.34
CA TYR A 71 13.64 -18.13 -0.64
C TYR A 71 12.93 -17.38 -1.77
N VAL A 72 11.89 -18.00 -2.35
CA VAL A 72 11.11 -17.40 -3.45
C VAL A 72 10.33 -16.18 -2.98
N GLN A 73 9.80 -16.17 -1.74
CA GLN A 73 9.18 -15.02 -1.13
C GLN A 73 10.12 -13.81 -1.10
N GLU A 74 11.31 -14.00 -0.52
CA GLU A 74 12.27 -12.90 -0.33
C GLU A 74 12.80 -12.35 -1.67
N ILE A 75 13.15 -13.25 -2.61
CA ILE A 75 13.69 -12.83 -3.91
C ILE A 75 12.66 -12.08 -4.75
N ASN A 76 11.40 -12.51 -4.72
CA ASN A 76 10.35 -11.95 -5.57
C ASN A 76 9.43 -10.98 -4.82
N SER A 77 9.64 -10.75 -3.51
CA SER A 77 8.78 -9.95 -2.65
C SER A 77 7.31 -10.42 -2.70
N LEU A 78 7.11 -11.74 -2.58
CA LEU A 78 5.81 -12.38 -2.66
C LEU A 78 5.26 -12.69 -1.25
N GLU A 79 3.93 -12.80 -1.13
CA GLU A 79 3.31 -13.43 0.04
C GLU A 79 3.56 -14.95 -0.01
N PHE A 80 3.48 -15.61 1.16
CA PHE A 80 3.77 -17.04 1.28
C PHE A 80 2.96 -17.89 0.30
N GLN A 81 1.70 -17.58 0.13
CA GLN A 81 0.81 -18.29 -0.79
C GLN A 81 1.22 -18.07 -2.25
N ASP A 82 1.56 -16.83 -2.62
CA ASP A 82 2.00 -16.49 -3.98
C ASP A 82 3.33 -17.15 -4.32
N ALA A 83 4.23 -17.28 -3.34
CA ALA A 83 5.48 -18.00 -3.51
C ALA A 83 5.25 -19.50 -3.78
N ILE A 84 4.28 -20.13 -3.09
CA ILE A 84 3.90 -21.52 -3.35
C ILE A 84 3.31 -21.66 -4.76
N GLU A 85 2.41 -20.76 -5.16
CA GLU A 85 1.81 -20.73 -6.50
C GLU A 85 2.88 -20.55 -7.59
N PHE A 86 3.85 -19.63 -7.36
CA PHE A 86 4.97 -19.40 -8.26
C PHE A 86 5.86 -20.64 -8.44
N VAL A 87 6.16 -21.33 -7.34
CA VAL A 87 6.91 -22.60 -7.40
C VAL A 87 6.09 -23.67 -8.12
N ALA A 88 4.80 -23.77 -7.84
CA ALA A 88 3.89 -24.73 -8.48
C ALA A 88 3.79 -24.51 -10.01
N GLU A 89 3.69 -23.27 -10.45
CA GLU A 89 3.66 -22.91 -11.87
C GLU A 89 4.94 -23.35 -12.58
N LYS A 90 6.13 -23.06 -11.99
CA LYS A 90 7.43 -23.46 -12.56
C LYS A 90 7.54 -24.98 -12.77
N TYR A 91 6.95 -25.78 -11.87
CA TYR A 91 6.99 -27.25 -11.94
C TYR A 91 5.76 -27.88 -12.60
N GLY A 92 4.82 -27.08 -13.12
CA GLY A 92 3.56 -27.59 -13.67
C GLY A 92 2.75 -28.39 -12.63
N PHE A 93 2.89 -28.04 -11.33
CA PHE A 93 2.25 -28.76 -10.23
C PHE A 93 0.87 -28.18 -9.96
N LYS A 94 -0.17 -29.05 -9.99
CA LYS A 94 -1.53 -28.65 -9.67
C LYS A 94 -1.73 -28.64 -8.16
N LEU A 95 -1.85 -27.43 -7.60
CA LEU A 95 -2.13 -27.25 -6.18
C LEU A 95 -3.55 -27.71 -5.81
N THR A 96 -3.64 -28.36 -4.66
CA THR A 96 -4.91 -28.65 -4.01
C THR A 96 -5.13 -27.61 -2.90
N TYR A 97 -6.30 -26.99 -2.92
CA TYR A 97 -6.67 -26.00 -1.92
C TYR A 97 -7.56 -26.64 -0.87
N THR A 98 -7.38 -26.26 0.40
CA THR A 98 -8.30 -26.69 1.46
C THR A 98 -9.69 -26.08 1.17
N GLN A 99 -10.69 -26.92 1.10
CA GLN A 99 -12.08 -26.50 1.14
C GLN A 99 -12.41 -26.03 2.58
N THR A 100 -11.97 -24.83 2.91
CA THR A 100 -12.65 -24.10 3.99
C THR A 100 -13.82 -23.37 3.32
N SER A 101 -14.94 -23.28 4.00
CA SER A 101 -16.13 -22.52 3.57
C SER A 101 -15.77 -21.09 3.12
N ASP A 102 -14.67 -20.53 3.63
CA ASP A 102 -14.15 -19.21 3.27
C ASP A 102 -13.69 -19.07 1.79
N ASN A 103 -13.39 -20.16 1.09
CA ASN A 103 -12.81 -20.10 -0.26
C ASN A 103 -13.87 -20.01 -1.38
N SER A 104 -14.97 -20.73 -1.22
CA SER A 104 -16.12 -20.54 -2.10
C SER A 104 -16.70 -19.15 -1.91
N ASP A 105 -16.73 -18.69 -0.67
CA ASP A 105 -17.21 -17.38 -0.27
C ASP A 105 -16.37 -16.25 -0.86
N PHE A 106 -15.02 -16.33 -0.79
CA PHE A 106 -14.15 -15.29 -1.35
C PHE A 106 -14.39 -15.08 -2.85
N LYS A 107 -14.46 -16.15 -3.65
CA LYS A 107 -14.70 -16.04 -5.09
C LYS A 107 -16.08 -15.46 -5.38
N VAL A 108 -17.09 -15.92 -4.65
CA VAL A 108 -18.47 -15.42 -4.78
C VAL A 108 -18.54 -13.93 -4.46
N TYR A 109 -17.88 -13.48 -3.36
CA TYR A 109 -17.87 -12.06 -3.01
C TYR A 109 -17.02 -11.21 -3.96
N GLN A 110 -15.96 -11.79 -4.57
CA GLN A 110 -15.20 -11.12 -5.60
C GLN A 110 -16.06 -10.90 -6.87
N GLU A 111 -16.80 -11.89 -7.31
CA GLU A 111 -17.73 -11.78 -8.44
C GLU A 111 -18.83 -10.73 -8.16
N LYS A 112 -19.38 -10.72 -6.93
CA LYS A 112 -20.40 -9.74 -6.54
C LYS A 112 -19.88 -8.31 -6.49
N ILE A 113 -18.69 -8.08 -5.93
CA ILE A 113 -18.12 -6.72 -5.86
C ILE A 113 -17.76 -6.20 -7.26
N ASP A 114 -17.33 -7.07 -8.18
CA ASP A 114 -17.05 -6.72 -9.57
C ASP A 114 -18.35 -6.34 -10.32
N LEU A 115 -19.45 -7.05 -10.08
CA LEU A 115 -20.78 -6.69 -10.60
C LEU A 115 -21.23 -5.32 -10.08
N ILE A 116 -21.05 -5.05 -8.78
CA ILE A 116 -21.37 -3.75 -8.16
C ILE A 116 -20.52 -2.64 -8.78
N ASN A 117 -19.24 -2.89 -8.99
CA ASN A 117 -18.35 -1.92 -9.66
C ASN A 117 -18.84 -1.59 -11.07
N ASN A 118 -19.22 -2.60 -11.85
CA ASN A 118 -19.75 -2.39 -13.19
C ASN A 118 -21.01 -1.52 -13.17
N TYR A 119 -21.92 -1.76 -12.21
CA TYR A 119 -23.09 -0.91 -12.02
C TYR A 119 -22.71 0.55 -11.72
N PHE A 120 -21.73 0.79 -10.86
CA PHE A 120 -21.25 2.14 -10.54
C PHE A 120 -20.58 2.81 -11.74
N LEU A 121 -19.82 2.07 -12.54
CA LEU A 121 -19.21 2.57 -13.78
C LEU A 121 -20.29 2.96 -14.81
N GLU A 122 -21.31 2.13 -15.01
CA GLU A 122 -22.43 2.46 -15.92
C GLU A 122 -23.22 3.66 -15.39
N THR A 123 -23.42 3.77 -14.08
CA THR A 123 -24.04 4.95 -13.47
C THR A 123 -23.20 6.22 -13.73
N MET A 124 -21.88 6.14 -13.66
CA MET A 124 -20.97 7.25 -13.97
C MET A 124 -21.08 7.67 -15.46
N LYS A 125 -21.25 6.75 -16.39
CA LYS A 125 -21.42 7.06 -17.82
C LYS A 125 -22.76 7.75 -18.12
N SER A 126 -23.77 7.52 -17.31
CA SER A 126 -25.13 8.04 -17.49
C SER A 126 -25.24 9.55 -17.21
N ASN A 127 -26.40 10.14 -17.53
CA ASN A 127 -26.70 11.54 -17.21
C ASN A 127 -26.93 11.79 -15.70
N ILE A 128 -27.18 10.73 -14.92
CA ILE A 128 -27.38 10.81 -13.46
C ILE A 128 -26.12 11.34 -12.75
N SER A 129 -24.95 11.12 -13.33
CA SER A 129 -23.66 11.53 -12.77
C SER A 129 -23.18 12.93 -13.20
N LYS A 130 -24.06 13.77 -13.79
CA LYS A 130 -23.68 15.09 -14.32
C LYS A 130 -22.93 15.94 -13.29
N ASP A 131 -23.44 15.99 -12.06
CA ASP A 131 -22.82 16.79 -10.99
C ASP A 131 -21.49 16.20 -10.53
N ALA A 132 -21.38 14.86 -10.49
CA ALA A 132 -20.13 14.17 -10.19
C ALA A 132 -19.05 14.43 -11.26
N LYS A 133 -19.42 14.40 -12.54
CA LYS A 133 -18.53 14.75 -13.65
C LYS A 133 -18.09 16.20 -13.59
N ALA A 134 -19.01 17.13 -13.33
CA ALA A 134 -18.69 18.55 -13.16
C ALA A 134 -17.73 18.78 -11.99
N TYR A 135 -17.94 18.09 -10.86
CA TYR A 135 -17.03 18.11 -9.72
C TYR A 135 -15.62 17.62 -10.09
N LEU A 136 -15.51 16.49 -10.80
CA LEU A 136 -14.22 15.94 -11.25
C LEU A 136 -13.53 16.86 -12.25
N GLN A 137 -14.28 17.43 -13.21
CA GLN A 137 -13.75 18.36 -14.20
C GLN A 137 -13.20 19.64 -13.55
N LYS A 138 -13.88 20.17 -12.52
CA LYS A 138 -13.36 21.29 -11.73
C LYS A 138 -12.02 20.98 -11.08
N ARG A 139 -11.79 19.71 -10.70
CA ARG A 139 -10.54 19.20 -10.15
C ARG A 139 -9.54 18.71 -11.21
N LYS A 140 -9.75 19.07 -12.48
CA LYS A 140 -8.89 18.72 -13.63
C LYS A 140 -8.84 17.23 -13.96
N TYR A 141 -9.90 16.48 -13.65
CA TYR A 141 -10.08 15.08 -14.08
C TYR A 141 -11.14 15.04 -15.18
N ASP A 142 -10.75 14.57 -16.37
CA ASP A 142 -11.61 14.42 -17.53
C ASP A 142 -12.18 12.99 -17.67
N ASN A 143 -12.88 12.71 -18.77
CA ASN A 143 -13.46 11.40 -19.00
C ASN A 143 -12.39 10.31 -19.18
N ILE A 144 -11.22 10.64 -19.73
CA ILE A 144 -10.09 9.70 -19.88
C ILE A 144 -9.56 9.29 -18.51
N ASP A 145 -9.44 10.26 -17.60
CA ASP A 145 -9.02 10.00 -16.22
C ASP A 145 -10.05 9.14 -15.48
N ILE A 146 -11.36 9.44 -15.66
CA ILE A 146 -12.44 8.68 -15.05
C ILE A 146 -12.36 7.20 -15.46
N GLU A 147 -12.13 6.91 -16.73
CA GLU A 147 -11.96 5.55 -17.24
C GLU A 147 -10.65 4.92 -16.75
N LYS A 148 -9.53 5.64 -16.88
CA LYS A 148 -8.21 5.16 -16.49
C LYS A 148 -8.14 4.71 -15.04
N TYR A 149 -8.73 5.50 -14.13
CA TYR A 149 -8.70 5.23 -12.69
C TYR A 149 -9.95 4.50 -12.18
N SER A 150 -10.83 4.08 -13.09
CA SER A 150 -12.10 3.41 -12.77
C SER A 150 -12.94 4.20 -11.75
N ILE A 151 -12.90 5.54 -11.84
CA ILE A 151 -13.71 6.40 -10.99
C ILE A 151 -15.16 6.20 -11.38
N SER A 152 -15.99 5.91 -10.40
CA SER A 152 -17.38 5.54 -10.62
C SER A 152 -18.35 6.38 -9.76
N PHE A 153 -19.64 6.13 -9.85
CA PHE A 153 -20.63 6.93 -9.12
C PHE A 153 -21.78 6.07 -8.62
N ILE A 154 -22.17 6.28 -7.37
CA ILE A 154 -23.43 5.80 -6.82
C ILE A 154 -24.39 6.99 -6.63
N SER A 155 -25.57 6.91 -7.23
CA SER A 155 -26.58 7.95 -7.11
C SER A 155 -27.27 7.93 -5.75
N LYS A 156 -28.13 8.92 -5.51
CA LYS A 156 -29.03 8.93 -4.35
C LYS A 156 -30.28 8.04 -4.55
N ASP A 157 -30.47 7.51 -5.75
CA ASP A 157 -31.59 6.63 -6.10
C ASP A 157 -31.32 5.20 -5.62
N GLU A 158 -31.81 4.89 -4.42
CA GLU A 158 -31.68 3.56 -3.84
C GLU A 158 -32.53 2.50 -4.55
N GLU A 159 -33.62 2.91 -5.19
CA GLU A 159 -34.53 1.97 -5.87
C GLU A 159 -33.84 1.30 -7.06
N SER A 160 -33.16 2.08 -7.89
CA SER A 160 -32.38 1.57 -9.02
C SER A 160 -31.27 0.60 -8.56
N PHE A 161 -30.56 0.93 -7.50
CA PHE A 161 -29.52 0.04 -6.93
C PHE A 161 -30.11 -1.24 -6.34
N ASN A 162 -31.21 -1.13 -5.60
CA ASN A 162 -31.91 -2.28 -5.04
C ASN A 162 -32.47 -3.20 -6.13
N LYS A 163 -33.00 -2.63 -7.23
CA LYS A 163 -33.45 -3.41 -8.40
C LYS A 163 -32.27 -4.15 -9.04
N PHE A 164 -31.14 -3.48 -9.22
CA PHE A 164 -29.90 -4.10 -9.71
C PHE A 164 -29.46 -5.27 -8.82
N CYS A 165 -29.39 -5.06 -7.50
CA CYS A 165 -29.03 -6.10 -6.54
C CYS A 165 -29.97 -7.30 -6.63
N LYS A 166 -31.29 -7.09 -6.69
CA LYS A 166 -32.29 -8.16 -6.83
C LYS A 166 -32.10 -8.95 -8.14
N THR A 167 -31.85 -8.27 -9.24
CA THR A 167 -31.64 -8.92 -10.56
C THR A 167 -30.39 -9.80 -10.60
N ASN A 168 -29.36 -9.43 -9.83
CA ASN A 168 -28.06 -10.12 -9.78
C ASN A 168 -27.91 -11.00 -8.53
N GLU A 169 -28.98 -11.29 -7.82
CA GLU A 169 -29.02 -12.15 -6.62
C GLU A 169 -28.04 -11.67 -5.51
N ILE A 170 -27.83 -10.34 -5.41
CA ILE A 170 -27.03 -9.72 -4.37
C ILE A 170 -27.96 -9.38 -3.20
N THR A 171 -27.80 -10.10 -2.10
CA THR A 171 -28.63 -9.94 -0.91
C THR A 171 -28.16 -8.81 -0.01
N LYS A 172 -28.98 -8.41 0.98
CA LYS A 172 -28.56 -7.45 2.00
C LYS A 172 -27.41 -7.99 2.86
N ASP A 173 -27.37 -9.30 3.13
CA ASP A 173 -26.26 -9.96 3.82
C ASP A 173 -24.96 -9.87 3.00
N ASP A 174 -25.02 -10.08 1.69
CA ASP A 174 -23.87 -9.90 0.82
C ASP A 174 -23.31 -8.47 0.87
N LEU A 175 -24.20 -7.48 0.79
CA LEU A 175 -23.80 -6.06 0.90
C LEU A 175 -23.17 -5.75 2.27
N GLN A 176 -23.66 -6.37 3.35
CA GLN A 176 -23.06 -6.23 4.66
C GLN A 176 -21.66 -6.89 4.72
N ARG A 177 -21.54 -8.11 4.21
CA ARG A 177 -20.26 -8.85 4.15
C ARG A 177 -19.23 -8.19 3.23
N LEU A 178 -19.68 -7.44 2.22
CA LEU A 178 -18.85 -6.62 1.34
C LEU A 178 -18.54 -5.23 1.91
N GLY A 179 -19.08 -4.88 3.08
CA GLY A 179 -18.82 -3.61 3.75
C GLY A 179 -19.56 -2.41 3.16
N PHE A 180 -20.67 -2.61 2.45
CA PHE A 180 -21.54 -1.55 1.92
C PHE A 180 -22.60 -1.08 2.92
N ILE A 181 -22.86 -1.87 3.95
CA ILE A 181 -23.85 -1.59 4.98
C ILE A 181 -23.15 -1.34 6.32
N SER A 182 -23.55 -0.26 7.01
CA SER A 182 -23.05 0.09 8.33
C SER A 182 -23.57 -0.89 9.41
N SER A 183 -22.97 -0.84 10.60
CA SER A 183 -23.45 -1.58 11.77
C SER A 183 -24.92 -1.32 12.13
N ASN A 184 -25.43 -0.14 11.75
CA ASN A 184 -26.83 0.25 11.97
C ASN A 184 -27.78 -0.21 10.84
N GLY A 185 -27.29 -1.02 9.89
CA GLY A 185 -28.08 -1.58 8.80
C GLY A 185 -28.39 -0.63 7.63
N ASN A 186 -27.76 0.55 7.60
CA ASN A 186 -27.92 1.56 6.53
C ASN A 186 -26.83 1.45 5.46
N MET A 187 -27.22 1.76 4.21
CA MET A 187 -26.25 1.91 3.13
C MET A 187 -25.24 3.02 3.44
N LEU A 188 -23.95 2.70 3.29
CA LEU A 188 -22.86 3.66 3.53
C LEU A 188 -22.73 4.68 2.40
N PHE A 189 -22.90 4.24 1.17
CA PHE A 189 -22.65 5.06 0.00
C PHE A 189 -23.97 5.53 -0.62
N LYS A 190 -24.08 6.85 -0.78
CA LYS A 190 -25.23 7.51 -1.37
C LYS A 190 -24.78 8.85 -1.92
N ASN A 191 -25.07 9.12 -3.19
CA ASN A 191 -24.67 10.34 -3.89
C ASN A 191 -23.15 10.63 -3.80
N ARG A 192 -22.32 9.61 -4.17
CA ARG A 192 -20.86 9.70 -4.02
C ARG A 192 -20.12 9.31 -5.28
N ILE A 193 -19.03 10.03 -5.53
CA ILE A 193 -17.97 9.55 -6.43
C ILE A 193 -17.26 8.39 -5.73
N MET A 194 -17.10 7.27 -6.43
CA MET A 194 -16.57 6.04 -5.90
C MET A 194 -15.18 5.76 -6.46
N PHE A 195 -14.26 5.38 -5.58
CA PHE A 195 -12.89 5.01 -5.87
C PHE A 195 -12.71 3.53 -5.52
N PRO A 196 -12.43 2.64 -6.47
CA PRO A 196 -12.19 1.23 -6.16
C PRO A 196 -10.88 1.10 -5.38
N ILE A 197 -10.92 0.40 -4.26
CA ILE A 197 -9.73 0.02 -3.49
C ILE A 197 -9.28 -1.34 -3.97
N LEU A 198 -8.02 -1.45 -4.39
CA LEU A 198 -7.45 -2.64 -4.98
C LEU A 198 -6.63 -3.43 -3.97
N SER A 199 -6.65 -4.74 -4.08
CA SER A 199 -5.62 -5.60 -3.50
C SER A 199 -4.31 -5.44 -4.27
N PHE A 200 -3.19 -5.89 -3.70
CA PHE A 200 -1.90 -5.93 -4.43
C PHE A 200 -1.88 -6.86 -5.65
N ARG A 201 -2.97 -7.63 -5.87
CA ARG A 201 -3.23 -8.43 -7.09
C ARG A 201 -4.15 -7.72 -8.08
N ASN A 202 -4.43 -6.43 -7.88
CA ASN A 202 -5.34 -5.61 -8.68
C ASN A 202 -6.81 -6.08 -8.68
N ASN A 203 -7.25 -6.90 -7.74
CA ASN A 203 -8.66 -7.21 -7.54
C ASN A 203 -9.33 -6.11 -6.72
N ILE A 204 -10.55 -5.73 -7.06
CA ILE A 204 -11.34 -4.78 -6.25
C ILE A 204 -11.74 -5.47 -4.95
N ILE A 205 -11.43 -4.84 -3.82
CA ILE A 205 -11.73 -5.39 -2.48
C ILE A 205 -12.66 -4.51 -1.66
N ALA A 206 -12.79 -3.23 -2.01
CA ALA A 206 -13.61 -2.24 -1.32
C ALA A 206 -13.77 -0.98 -2.17
N PHE A 207 -14.45 0.00 -1.59
CA PHE A 207 -14.58 1.33 -2.20
C PHE A 207 -14.35 2.43 -1.16
N GLY A 208 -13.77 3.55 -1.65
CA GLY A 208 -13.89 4.85 -1.03
C GLY A 208 -14.97 5.67 -1.72
N GLY A 209 -15.65 6.53 -0.97
CA GLY A 209 -16.72 7.36 -1.52
C GLY A 209 -16.58 8.84 -1.12
N ARG A 210 -16.48 9.74 -2.10
CA ARG A 210 -16.46 11.20 -1.90
C ARG A 210 -17.87 11.77 -2.11
N ALA A 211 -18.45 12.41 -1.10
CA ALA A 211 -19.73 13.11 -1.23
C ALA A 211 -19.62 14.27 -2.23
N ILE A 212 -20.62 14.43 -3.08
CA ILE A 212 -20.73 15.57 -4.00
C ILE A 212 -21.66 16.66 -3.47
N ASP A 213 -22.32 16.39 -2.37
CA ASP A 213 -23.16 17.29 -1.61
C ASP A 213 -22.66 17.45 -0.16
N ASP A 214 -23.27 18.32 0.62
CA ASP A 214 -22.91 18.58 2.01
C ASP A 214 -23.57 17.60 3.00
N PHE A 215 -24.17 16.52 2.49
CA PHE A 215 -24.84 15.54 3.33
C PHE A 215 -23.87 14.46 3.84
N GLY A 216 -23.60 14.49 5.14
CA GLY A 216 -22.76 13.50 5.82
C GLY A 216 -21.25 13.73 5.66
N PRO A 217 -20.42 12.74 6.03
CA PRO A 217 -18.97 12.87 5.96
C PRO A 217 -18.46 13.07 4.54
N LYS A 218 -17.50 13.97 4.38
CA LYS A 218 -16.85 14.28 3.09
C LYS A 218 -16.32 13.02 2.40
N TYR A 219 -15.66 12.13 3.15
CA TYR A 219 -15.20 10.84 2.68
C TYR A 219 -15.73 9.71 3.56
N LEU A 220 -16.05 8.60 2.92
CA LEU A 220 -16.39 7.33 3.58
C LEU A 220 -15.66 6.19 2.87
N ASN A 221 -15.29 5.17 3.63
CA ASN A 221 -14.76 3.92 3.09
C ASN A 221 -15.71 2.78 3.42
N SER A 222 -15.66 1.70 2.64
CA SER A 222 -16.29 0.44 3.02
C SER A 222 -15.93 0.07 4.46
N SER A 223 -16.85 -0.56 5.17
CA SER A 223 -16.55 -1.20 6.44
C SER A 223 -15.60 -2.37 6.22
N ASP A 224 -14.93 -2.81 7.29
CA ASP A 224 -14.18 -4.07 7.26
C ASP A 224 -15.10 -5.20 6.77
N SER A 225 -14.57 -6.00 5.86
CA SER A 225 -15.35 -7.00 5.13
C SER A 225 -14.59 -8.32 4.98
N VAL A 226 -15.17 -9.29 4.29
CA VAL A 226 -14.52 -10.55 3.93
C VAL A 226 -13.34 -10.33 2.96
N LEU A 227 -13.37 -9.25 2.15
CA LEU A 227 -12.33 -8.93 1.17
C LEU A 227 -11.38 -7.84 1.67
N TYR A 228 -11.79 -6.98 2.61
CA TYR A 228 -11.11 -5.74 2.95
C TYR A 228 -10.90 -5.56 4.44
N LYS A 229 -9.71 -5.14 4.82
CA LYS A 229 -9.35 -4.71 6.18
C LYS A 229 -8.70 -3.34 6.12
N LYS A 230 -9.36 -2.33 6.69
CA LYS A 230 -8.96 -0.93 6.61
C LYS A 230 -7.55 -0.68 7.15
N ASN A 231 -7.15 -1.40 8.18
CA ASN A 231 -5.83 -1.29 8.79
C ASN A 231 -4.71 -2.01 8.03
N ARG A 232 -5.01 -2.73 6.94
CA ARG A 232 -4.04 -3.50 6.16
C ARG A 232 -3.95 -3.05 4.70
N ASN A 233 -5.01 -2.45 4.18
CA ASN A 233 -5.11 -2.09 2.79
C ASN A 233 -4.89 -0.59 2.61
N LEU A 234 -4.31 -0.23 1.47
CA LEU A 234 -4.10 1.14 1.01
C LEU A 234 -4.91 1.37 -0.26
N TYR A 235 -5.23 2.60 -0.55
CA TYR A 235 -5.68 3.01 -1.87
C TYR A 235 -4.49 3.30 -2.76
N PHE A 236 -4.48 2.76 -3.95
CA PHE A 236 -3.49 2.99 -5.01
C PHE A 236 -4.09 2.60 -6.37
N THR A 237 -3.44 2.99 -7.47
CA THR A 237 -3.83 2.57 -8.82
C THR A 237 -3.15 1.25 -9.21
N ASN A 238 -3.66 0.59 -10.25
CA ASN A 238 -3.15 -0.70 -10.74
C ASN A 238 -1.66 -0.69 -11.12
N GLU A 239 -1.09 0.48 -11.41
CA GLU A 239 0.31 0.65 -11.78
C GLU A 239 1.26 0.74 -10.57
N PHE A 240 0.75 0.84 -9.34
CA PHE A 240 1.51 1.14 -8.13
C PHE A 240 2.76 0.27 -7.93
N ILE A 241 2.59 -1.05 -7.96
CA ILE A 241 3.69 -1.99 -7.70
C ILE A 241 4.79 -1.85 -8.75
N THR A 242 4.39 -1.84 -10.04
CA THR A 242 5.33 -1.75 -11.16
C THR A 242 6.07 -0.42 -11.14
N ALA A 243 5.35 0.68 -10.87
CA ALA A 243 5.94 2.00 -10.78
C ALA A 243 6.88 2.11 -9.56
N THR A 244 6.51 1.57 -8.40
CA THR A 244 7.35 1.54 -7.20
C THR A 244 8.66 0.80 -7.44
N LYS A 245 8.61 -0.41 -8.00
CA LYS A 245 9.80 -1.19 -8.33
C LYS A 245 10.70 -0.46 -9.35
N LYS A 246 10.10 0.16 -10.36
CA LYS A 246 10.83 0.89 -11.40
C LYS A 246 11.52 2.15 -10.88
N LYS A 247 10.84 2.91 -10.01
CA LYS A 247 11.38 4.16 -9.44
C LYS A 247 12.26 3.93 -8.22
N GLY A 248 12.14 2.78 -7.54
CA GLY A 248 12.91 2.45 -6.34
C GLY A 248 12.41 3.14 -5.07
N TYR A 249 11.29 3.85 -5.12
CA TYR A 249 10.64 4.47 -3.95
C TYR A 249 9.12 4.52 -4.14
N ALA A 250 8.39 4.73 -3.03
CA ALA A 250 6.94 4.91 -3.01
C ALA A 250 6.55 6.20 -2.29
N PHE A 251 5.47 6.86 -2.76
CA PHE A 251 4.83 7.93 -2.00
C PHE A 251 3.75 7.36 -1.09
N ILE A 252 3.63 7.92 0.11
CA ILE A 252 2.47 7.78 1.00
C ILE A 252 1.88 9.17 1.24
N VAL A 253 0.62 9.34 0.85
CA VAL A 253 -0.15 10.60 0.94
C VAL A 253 -1.45 10.36 1.71
N GLU A 254 -2.23 11.42 2.04
CA GLU A 254 -3.41 11.23 2.90
C GLU A 254 -4.65 10.75 2.16
N GLY A 255 -4.91 11.25 0.95
CA GLY A 255 -6.21 11.11 0.28
C GLY A 255 -6.20 10.46 -1.09
N TYR A 256 -7.40 10.17 -1.58
CA TYR A 256 -7.64 9.62 -2.92
C TYR A 256 -7.13 10.54 -4.02
N PHE A 257 -7.47 11.83 -3.92
CA PHE A 257 -7.08 12.81 -4.93
C PHE A 257 -5.58 13.08 -4.94
N ASP A 258 -4.88 12.97 -3.81
CA ASP A 258 -3.43 13.12 -3.80
C ASP A 258 -2.75 11.98 -4.58
N VAL A 259 -3.24 10.74 -4.40
CA VAL A 259 -2.79 9.60 -5.21
C VAL A 259 -3.05 9.84 -6.69
N LEU A 260 -4.26 10.27 -7.04
CA LEU A 260 -4.61 10.52 -8.45
C LEU A 260 -3.84 11.70 -9.04
N SER A 261 -3.60 12.76 -8.26
CA SER A 261 -2.80 13.92 -8.67
C SER A 261 -1.36 13.52 -8.94
N LEU A 262 -0.74 12.73 -8.05
CA LEU A 262 0.59 12.16 -8.28
C LEU A 262 0.63 11.29 -9.54
N ASN A 263 -0.39 10.47 -9.76
CA ASN A 263 -0.48 9.65 -10.98
C ASN A 263 -0.53 10.53 -12.26
N LYS A 264 -1.27 11.62 -12.24
CA LYS A 264 -1.33 12.59 -13.36
C LYS A 264 0.00 13.32 -13.56
N LEU A 265 0.76 13.54 -12.49
CA LEU A 265 2.12 14.10 -12.54
C LEU A 265 3.18 13.04 -12.96
N GLY A 266 2.78 11.80 -13.28
CA GLY A 266 3.70 10.73 -13.70
C GLY A 266 4.28 9.89 -12.56
N TYR A 267 3.70 9.98 -11.36
CA TYR A 267 4.14 9.28 -10.15
C TYR A 267 3.11 8.26 -9.69
N ALA A 268 2.88 7.21 -10.51
CA ALA A 268 1.95 6.13 -10.20
C ALA A 268 2.39 5.25 -9.00
N ASN A 269 3.60 5.44 -8.48
CA ASN A 269 4.14 4.82 -7.27
C ASN A 269 3.62 5.47 -5.98
N SER A 270 2.35 5.85 -5.93
CA SER A 270 1.71 6.55 -4.82
C SER A 270 0.57 5.74 -4.22
N ALA A 271 0.45 5.79 -2.89
CA ALA A 271 -0.60 5.11 -2.12
C ALA A 271 -1.07 5.96 -0.93
N SER A 272 -2.27 5.66 -0.41
CA SER A 272 -2.89 6.40 0.69
C SER A 272 -3.62 5.47 1.66
N PRO A 273 -3.56 5.72 2.98
CA PRO A 273 -4.44 5.09 3.97
C PRO A 273 -5.89 5.61 3.90
N SER A 274 -6.15 6.60 3.02
CA SER A 274 -7.49 7.09 2.64
C SER A 274 -8.37 7.50 3.82
N GLY A 275 -7.91 8.51 4.57
CA GLY A 275 -8.68 9.10 5.69
C GLY A 275 -8.62 8.28 6.98
N THR A 276 -7.59 7.45 7.13
CA THR A 276 -7.20 6.83 8.40
C THR A 276 -5.72 7.07 8.68
N ALA A 277 -5.33 6.98 9.95
CA ALA A 277 -3.91 7.03 10.26
C ALA A 277 -3.20 5.83 9.63
N LEU A 278 -2.02 6.07 9.06
CA LEU A 278 -1.14 5.02 8.54
C LEU A 278 -0.81 4.01 9.64
N THR A 279 -0.89 2.72 9.31
CA THR A 279 -0.60 1.62 10.23
C THR A 279 0.71 0.93 9.87
N TYR A 280 1.28 0.16 10.83
CA TYR A 280 2.50 -0.59 10.55
C TYR A 280 2.28 -1.67 9.48
N GLN A 281 1.10 -2.32 9.43
CA GLN A 281 0.78 -3.33 8.43
C GLN A 281 0.73 -2.73 7.02
N GLN A 282 0.20 -1.51 6.88
CA GLN A 282 0.18 -0.79 5.61
C GLN A 282 1.60 -0.40 5.19
N LEU A 283 2.41 0.12 6.12
CA LEU A 283 3.80 0.48 5.87
C LEU A 283 4.65 -0.76 5.50
N GLU A 284 4.49 -1.86 6.23
CA GLU A 284 5.13 -3.14 5.94
C GLU A 284 4.74 -3.69 4.56
N SER A 285 3.49 -3.53 4.15
CA SER A 285 3.04 -3.94 2.81
C SER A 285 3.77 -3.19 1.69
N VAL A 286 4.04 -1.90 1.88
CA VAL A 286 4.80 -1.09 0.91
C VAL A 286 6.29 -1.43 0.94
N SER A 287 6.85 -1.70 2.13
CA SER A 287 8.27 -2.03 2.30
C SER A 287 8.72 -3.30 1.56
N LYS A 288 7.77 -4.18 1.17
CA LYS A 288 8.03 -5.35 0.33
C LYS A 288 8.50 -4.96 -1.08
N TYR A 289 8.13 -3.79 -1.56
CA TYR A 289 8.41 -3.35 -2.94
C TYR A 289 9.53 -2.30 -3.03
N THR A 290 9.85 -1.64 -1.93
CA THR A 290 10.92 -0.62 -1.87
C THR A 290 11.44 -0.44 -0.45
N SER A 291 12.69 0.00 -0.31
CA SER A 291 13.28 0.44 0.97
C SER A 291 13.20 1.96 1.17
N LYS A 292 12.74 2.74 0.18
CA LYS A 292 12.62 4.19 0.30
C LYS A 292 11.18 4.64 0.17
N ILE A 293 10.69 5.40 1.16
CA ILE A 293 9.33 5.91 1.21
C ILE A 293 9.36 7.42 1.37
N LEU A 294 8.64 8.12 0.51
CA LEU A 294 8.42 9.56 0.55
C LEU A 294 7.04 9.85 1.12
N ILE A 295 6.97 10.52 2.26
CA ILE A 295 5.72 10.93 2.89
C ILE A 295 5.40 12.36 2.48
N CYS A 296 4.15 12.59 2.11
CA CYS A 296 3.60 13.92 1.91
C CYS A 296 2.18 13.97 2.46
N PHE A 297 2.07 14.26 3.75
CA PHE A 297 0.78 14.51 4.41
C PHE A 297 0.39 15.98 4.31
N ASP A 298 -0.87 16.29 4.67
CA ASP A 298 -1.40 17.64 4.64
C ASP A 298 -0.50 18.62 5.41
N ASN A 299 -0.31 19.81 4.88
CA ASN A 299 0.57 20.83 5.46
C ASN A 299 -0.10 21.57 6.62
N ASP A 300 -0.69 20.79 7.55
CA ASP A 300 -1.38 21.29 8.74
C ASP A 300 -0.91 20.54 10.01
N GLU A 301 -1.50 20.85 11.16
CA GLU A 301 -1.14 20.20 12.43
C GLU A 301 -1.53 18.72 12.47
N ALA A 302 -2.57 18.31 11.76
CA ALA A 302 -2.98 16.92 11.72
C ALA A 302 -1.98 16.08 10.91
N GLY A 303 -1.54 16.59 9.74
CA GLY A 303 -0.50 15.96 8.93
C GLY A 303 0.84 15.88 9.65
N LEU A 304 1.22 16.92 10.42
CA LEU A 304 2.43 16.86 11.24
C LEU A 304 2.36 15.77 12.34
N LYS A 305 1.22 15.64 13.01
CA LYS A 305 0.98 14.56 14.00
C LYS A 305 0.97 13.19 13.34
N ALA A 306 0.40 13.09 12.13
CA ALA A 306 0.43 11.85 11.35
C ALA A 306 1.88 11.46 11.00
N THR A 307 2.73 12.44 10.63
CA THR A 307 4.16 12.22 10.37
C THR A 307 4.91 11.77 11.63
N GLU A 308 4.67 12.40 12.79
CA GLU A 308 5.26 11.96 14.08
C GLU A 308 4.91 10.49 14.40
N ARG A 309 3.69 10.08 14.08
CA ARG A 309 3.24 8.70 14.29
C ARG A 309 3.99 7.70 13.41
N VAL A 310 4.47 8.10 12.24
CA VAL A 310 5.25 7.22 11.37
C VAL A 310 6.53 6.73 12.06
N LEU A 311 7.18 7.56 12.90
CA LEU A 311 8.32 7.12 13.69
C LEU A 311 7.99 5.99 14.67
N GLU A 312 6.74 5.95 15.20
CA GLU A 312 6.32 4.89 16.12
C GLU A 312 6.10 3.55 15.40
N ILE A 313 5.57 3.60 14.17
CA ILE A 313 5.25 2.39 13.42
C ILE A 313 6.43 1.88 12.57
N LYS A 314 7.38 2.75 12.19
CA LYS A 314 8.58 2.41 11.43
C LYS A 314 9.37 1.26 12.06
N ASN A 315 9.49 1.27 13.39
CA ASN A 315 10.27 0.27 14.13
C ASN A 315 9.52 -1.07 14.34
N GLN A 316 8.25 -1.16 13.91
CA GLN A 316 7.45 -2.37 14.02
C GLN A 316 7.50 -3.24 12.76
N ILE A 317 8.01 -2.69 11.65
CA ILE A 317 8.10 -3.41 10.38
C ILE A 317 9.37 -4.26 10.32
N SER A 318 9.28 -5.38 9.60
CA SER A 318 10.34 -6.38 9.52
C SER A 318 11.55 -5.91 8.71
N LYS A 319 11.33 -5.04 7.74
CA LYS A 319 12.36 -4.54 6.81
C LYS A 319 12.71 -3.09 7.12
N GLN A 320 14.00 -2.79 7.23
CA GLN A 320 14.46 -1.42 7.38
C GLN A 320 14.09 -0.58 6.15
N VAL A 321 13.48 0.59 6.41
CA VAL A 321 13.08 1.55 5.37
C VAL A 321 13.63 2.95 5.68
N GLU A 322 14.04 3.63 4.64
CA GLU A 322 14.35 5.06 4.67
C GLU A 322 13.06 5.84 4.45
N ILE A 323 12.74 6.77 5.35
CA ILE A 323 11.55 7.60 5.27
C ILE A 323 11.96 9.06 5.17
N HIS A 324 11.55 9.67 4.06
CA HIS A 324 11.71 11.10 3.81
C HIS A 324 10.34 11.77 3.75
N CYS A 325 10.31 13.06 4.04
CA CYS A 325 9.11 13.89 3.96
C CYS A 325 9.31 15.01 2.95
N LEU A 326 8.32 15.25 2.07
CA LEU A 326 8.36 16.37 1.14
C LEU A 326 8.08 17.70 1.86
N ASN A 327 8.84 18.72 1.52
CA ASN A 327 8.62 20.08 2.00
C ASN A 327 7.63 20.79 1.06
N LEU A 328 6.32 20.68 1.33
CA LEU A 328 5.34 21.46 0.61
C LEU A 328 5.48 22.95 0.94
N PRO A 329 5.48 23.85 -0.08
CA PRO A 329 5.37 25.28 0.16
C PRO A 329 4.11 25.61 0.97
N THR A 330 4.20 26.63 1.83
CA THR A 330 3.15 26.94 2.83
C THR A 330 1.81 27.37 2.23
N GLU A 331 1.80 27.82 0.98
CA GLU A 331 0.61 28.19 0.23
C GLU A 331 -0.23 27.01 -0.24
N TYR A 332 0.31 25.77 -0.24
CA TYR A 332 -0.40 24.57 -0.62
C TYR A 332 -0.69 23.69 0.59
N LYS A 333 -1.93 23.22 0.66
CA LYS A 333 -2.38 22.33 1.72
C LYS A 333 -1.88 20.91 1.52
N ASP A 334 -2.01 20.40 0.30
CA ASP A 334 -1.75 19.02 -0.08
C ASP A 334 -1.24 18.92 -1.53
N ILE A 335 -0.95 17.72 -1.99
CA ILE A 335 -0.50 17.45 -3.37
C ILE A 335 -1.59 17.79 -4.40
N SER A 336 -2.86 17.60 -4.04
CA SER A 336 -3.96 17.93 -4.95
C SER A 336 -4.02 19.45 -5.22
N ASP A 337 -3.77 20.28 -4.20
CA ASP A 337 -3.69 21.73 -4.36
C ASP A 337 -2.54 22.14 -5.31
N VAL A 338 -1.38 21.51 -5.19
CA VAL A 338 -0.25 21.74 -6.12
C VAL A 338 -0.66 21.38 -7.54
N PHE A 339 -1.22 20.18 -7.73
CA PHE A 339 -1.65 19.71 -9.05
C PHE A 339 -2.73 20.60 -9.67
N GLU A 340 -3.71 21.03 -8.86
CA GLU A 340 -4.81 21.86 -9.35
C GLU A 340 -4.39 23.30 -9.66
N SER A 341 -3.38 23.83 -8.95
CA SER A 341 -2.93 25.23 -9.08
C SER A 341 -1.72 25.38 -10.01
N LYS A 342 -0.63 24.67 -9.70
CA LYS A 342 0.69 24.86 -10.33
C LYS A 342 1.48 23.56 -10.44
N PRO A 343 1.03 22.61 -11.29
CA PRO A 343 1.63 21.27 -11.39
C PRO A 343 3.10 21.28 -11.80
N GLU A 344 3.57 22.30 -12.50
CA GLU A 344 4.94 22.43 -13.00
C GLU A 344 6.01 22.58 -11.92
N ILE A 345 5.65 22.96 -10.70
CA ILE A 345 6.61 23.07 -9.59
C ILE A 345 6.86 21.74 -8.87
N PHE A 346 6.11 20.68 -9.18
CA PHE A 346 6.18 19.45 -8.43
C PHE A 346 7.56 18.78 -8.47
N ASP A 347 8.26 18.85 -9.59
CA ASP A 347 9.62 18.31 -9.71
C ASP A 347 10.63 19.03 -8.79
N ASP A 348 10.40 20.29 -8.49
CA ASP A 348 11.23 21.04 -7.52
C ASP A 348 10.86 20.68 -6.09
N ILE A 349 9.55 20.53 -5.79
CA ILE A 349 9.08 20.02 -4.50
C ILE A 349 9.66 18.62 -4.22
N LEU A 350 9.71 17.77 -5.24
CA LEU A 350 10.26 16.42 -5.08
C LEU A 350 11.75 16.42 -4.69
N LYS A 351 12.52 17.39 -5.12
CA LYS A 351 13.94 17.56 -4.75
C LYS A 351 14.10 18.09 -3.33
N ASP A 352 13.10 18.84 -2.83
CA ASP A 352 13.07 19.41 -1.48
C ASP A 352 12.40 18.43 -0.51
N ASN A 353 13.18 17.47 -0.03
CA ASN A 353 12.73 16.48 0.92
C ASN A 353 13.80 16.24 1.99
N ASP A 354 13.36 16.14 3.23
CA ASP A 354 14.21 15.88 4.38
C ASP A 354 13.98 14.45 4.88
N GLU A 355 14.99 13.87 5.53
CA GLU A 355 14.79 12.68 6.37
C GLU A 355 13.75 13.01 7.45
N ILE A 356 12.92 12.04 7.84
CA ILE A 356 11.73 12.28 8.68
C ILE A 356 12.05 13.01 10.00
N VAL A 357 13.19 12.72 10.65
CA VAL A 357 13.58 13.38 11.91
C VAL A 357 13.96 14.83 11.65
N GLU A 358 14.72 15.09 10.59
CA GLU A 358 15.10 16.44 10.16
C GLU A 358 13.87 17.26 9.82
N TYR A 359 12.96 16.70 9.03
CA TYR A 359 11.68 17.33 8.68
C TYR A 359 10.90 17.77 9.92
N LEU A 360 10.74 16.86 10.89
CA LEU A 360 10.00 17.15 12.13
C LEU A 360 10.67 18.23 12.96
N LEU A 361 12.00 18.20 13.09
CA LEU A 361 12.76 19.24 13.79
C LEU A 361 12.65 20.60 13.09
N ASN A 362 12.82 20.64 11.76
CA ASN A 362 12.69 21.88 10.98
C ASN A 362 11.28 22.48 11.10
N LYS A 363 10.21 21.66 11.03
CA LYS A 363 8.83 22.14 11.21
C LYS A 363 8.57 22.66 12.62
N PHE A 364 9.16 22.03 13.65
CA PHE A 364 9.02 22.49 15.04
C PHE A 364 9.78 23.79 15.28
N LEU A 365 11.04 23.89 14.83
CA LEU A 365 11.88 25.08 15.00
C LEU A 365 11.33 26.33 14.30
N LYS A 366 10.62 26.17 13.19
CA LYS A 366 9.91 27.28 12.52
C LYS A 366 8.79 27.89 13.38
N LYS A 367 8.24 27.12 14.33
CA LYS A 367 7.12 27.53 15.18
C LYS A 367 7.55 27.91 16.60
N GLU A 368 8.65 27.38 17.09
CA GLU A 368 9.05 27.47 18.48
C GLU A 368 10.56 27.75 18.59
N SER A 369 10.88 28.87 19.26
CA SER A 369 12.28 29.30 19.48
C SER A 369 12.78 29.05 20.91
N ASN A 370 11.89 28.65 21.82
CA ASN A 370 12.28 28.39 23.21
C ASN A 370 13.13 27.12 23.31
N LYS A 371 14.40 27.26 23.72
CA LYS A 371 15.35 26.13 23.82
C LYS A 371 14.84 24.96 24.65
N LYS A 372 14.10 25.22 25.75
CA LYS A 372 13.54 24.16 26.61
C LYS A 372 12.44 23.38 25.87
N SER A 373 11.57 24.09 25.14
CA SER A 373 10.51 23.49 24.33
C SER A 373 11.09 22.63 23.19
N VAL A 374 12.12 23.15 22.52
CA VAL A 374 12.84 22.43 21.46
C VAL A 374 13.49 21.16 22.01
N PHE A 375 14.16 21.25 23.15
CA PHE A 375 14.78 20.07 23.77
C PHE A 375 13.75 19.02 24.22
N ASN A 376 12.61 19.45 24.77
CA ASN A 376 11.54 18.54 25.15
C ASN A 376 10.93 17.84 23.95
N TYR A 377 10.73 18.55 22.84
CA TYR A 377 10.26 17.97 21.59
C TYR A 377 11.28 16.97 21.01
N PHE A 378 12.55 17.35 20.98
CA PHE A 378 13.63 16.46 20.56
C PHE A 378 13.63 15.14 21.36
N ARG A 379 13.56 15.23 22.70
CA ARG A 379 13.45 14.03 23.55
C ARG A 379 12.22 13.17 23.21
N LYS A 380 11.09 13.81 22.90
CA LYS A 380 9.85 13.10 22.54
C LYS A 380 10.04 12.29 21.27
N ILE A 381 10.65 12.85 20.22
CA ILE A 381 10.83 12.15 18.94
C ILE A 381 11.96 11.11 19.04
N THR A 382 13.08 11.43 19.71
CA THR A 382 14.23 10.50 19.84
C THR A 382 13.92 9.29 20.71
N ALA A 383 12.96 9.38 21.64
CA ALA A 383 12.49 8.23 22.41
C ALA A 383 11.88 7.11 21.53
N LYS A 384 11.61 7.42 20.27
CA LYS A 384 11.06 6.49 19.27
C LYS A 384 12.10 5.96 18.28
N LEU A 385 13.35 6.36 18.41
CA LEU A 385 14.45 6.05 17.50
C LEU A 385 15.37 4.96 18.08
N SER A 386 16.09 4.26 17.23
CA SER A 386 17.20 3.41 17.63
C SER A 386 18.38 4.24 18.16
N PRO A 387 19.30 3.67 18.94
CA PRO A 387 20.46 4.41 19.46
C PRO A 387 21.29 5.12 18.37
N LEU A 388 21.50 4.47 17.22
CA LEU A 388 22.23 5.06 16.09
C LEU A 388 21.47 6.26 15.48
N GLU A 389 20.16 6.15 15.34
CA GLU A 389 19.33 7.25 14.84
C GLU A 389 19.29 8.43 15.85
N VAL A 390 19.40 8.16 17.14
CA VAL A 390 19.49 9.21 18.17
C VAL A 390 20.78 10.00 18.03
N ASP A 391 21.92 9.34 17.80
CA ASP A 391 23.21 10.01 17.59
C ASP A 391 23.15 10.92 16.35
N ILE A 392 22.61 10.43 15.24
CA ILE A 392 22.42 11.22 14.00
C ILE A 392 21.49 12.41 14.26
N ALA A 393 20.38 12.19 14.98
CA ALA A 393 19.42 13.23 15.30
C ALA A 393 20.03 14.31 16.25
N LEU A 394 20.95 13.92 17.14
CA LEU A 394 21.65 14.84 18.02
C LEU A 394 22.59 15.77 17.24
N ASP A 395 23.40 15.21 16.33
CA ASP A 395 24.28 15.98 15.46
C ASP A 395 23.48 16.98 14.61
N LEU A 396 22.34 16.55 14.09
CA LEU A 396 21.42 17.39 13.35
C LEU A 396 20.86 18.53 14.21
N LEU A 397 20.38 18.24 15.43
CA LEU A 397 19.88 19.26 16.34
C LEU A 397 20.95 20.30 16.66
N LEU A 398 22.17 19.85 16.90
CA LEU A 398 23.31 20.76 17.19
C LEU A 398 23.59 21.67 15.99
N SER A 399 23.56 21.15 14.77
CA SER A 399 23.74 21.97 13.57
C SER A 399 22.64 23.00 13.39
N LEU A 400 21.38 22.63 13.65
CA LEU A 400 20.21 23.50 13.50
C LEU A 400 20.09 24.60 14.59
N ILE A 401 20.65 24.37 15.78
CA ILE A 401 20.63 25.36 16.89
C ILE A 401 21.81 26.34 16.81
N HIS A 402 22.90 25.99 16.13
CA HIS A 402 24.07 26.83 15.96
C HIS A 402 24.01 27.78 14.75
N ILE A 403 22.93 27.76 13.98
CA ILE A 403 22.58 28.75 12.98
C ILE A 403 21.66 29.81 13.63
#